data_2c2888389418cb789530940deed5d8fb
#
_entry.id   2c2888389418cb789530940deed5d8fb
#
_cell.length_a   1.000
_cell.length_b   1.000
_cell.length_c   1.000
_cell.angle_alpha   90.00
_cell.angle_beta   90.00
_cell.angle_gamma   90.00
#
_symmetry.space_group_name_H-M   'P 1'
#
loop_
_entity.id
_entity.type
_entity.pdbx_description
1 polymer ?
#
loop_
_entity_poly.entity_id
_entity_poly.type
_entity_poly.pdbx_seq_one_letter_code
_entity_poly.pdbx_strand_id
1 'polypeptide(L)'
;ITVGLISGGINTNVVPDRIVMRVDRRLTPEEDGLAVEAELSALIEQAVVGWAGIEIECRRIILAEPLRTLPGTEKLVEIVQKHATEVMGLTPPATAVPLYTDARHYTAHGIPTILYGAGPRSILDANAHAADEHVQISDLKAATTVIERTLRDLLTA
;
A
#
# COMPACT_ATOMS: atom_id res chain seq x y z
N ILE A 1 -0.26 -6.40 8.46
CA ILE A 1 0.16 -7.76 8.10
C ILE A 1 -1.06 -8.59 7.76
N THR A 2 -0.99 -9.41 6.71
CA THR A 2 -2.10 -10.26 6.25
C THR A 2 -1.57 -11.66 5.92
N VAL A 3 -2.23 -12.69 6.43
CA VAL A 3 -2.01 -14.06 5.98
C VAL A 3 -3.04 -14.32 4.86
N GLY A 4 -2.62 -14.17 3.62
CA GLY A 4 -3.51 -14.23 2.46
C GLY A 4 -3.78 -15.66 1.95
N LEU A 5 -2.89 -16.59 2.22
CA LEU A 5 -3.03 -17.99 1.83
C LEU A 5 -2.53 -18.92 2.91
N ILE A 6 -3.26 -19.98 3.17
CA ILE A 6 -2.84 -21.14 3.99
C ILE A 6 -3.19 -22.40 3.25
N SER A 7 -2.25 -23.33 3.16
CA SER A 7 -2.47 -24.64 2.56
C SER A 7 -1.66 -25.72 3.27
N GLY A 8 -2.14 -26.95 3.29
CA GLY A 8 -1.45 -28.10 3.88
C GLY A 8 -2.42 -29.21 4.27
N GLY A 9 -1.84 -30.32 4.77
CA GLY A 9 -2.59 -31.52 5.13
C GLY A 9 -3.04 -32.36 3.91
N ILE A 10 -3.47 -33.57 4.20
CA ILE A 10 -3.90 -34.55 3.19
C ILE A 10 -5.33 -35.05 3.40
N ASN A 11 -5.84 -35.00 4.64
CA ASN A 11 -7.19 -35.44 4.97
C ASN A 11 -7.63 -34.81 6.31
N THR A 12 -8.95 -34.75 6.55
CA THR A 12 -9.57 -34.12 7.72
C THR A 12 -9.27 -34.82 9.05
N ASN A 13 -8.90 -36.09 9.03
CA ASN A 13 -8.58 -36.91 10.21
C ASN A 13 -7.07 -37.16 10.41
N VAL A 14 -6.23 -36.45 9.67
CA VAL A 14 -4.77 -36.57 9.73
C VAL A 14 -4.16 -35.22 10.14
N VAL A 15 -3.31 -35.23 11.15
CA VAL A 15 -2.55 -34.03 11.53
C VAL A 15 -1.62 -33.66 10.36
N PRO A 16 -1.64 -32.41 9.88
CA PRO A 16 -0.78 -31.98 8.79
C PRO A 16 0.71 -32.18 9.10
N ASP A 17 1.43 -32.79 8.18
CA ASP A 17 2.89 -32.90 8.20
C ASP A 17 3.57 -31.62 7.69
N ARG A 18 2.84 -30.88 6.86
CA ARG A 18 3.31 -29.59 6.28
C ARG A 18 2.17 -28.60 6.14
N ILE A 19 2.45 -27.34 6.51
CA ILE A 19 1.58 -26.20 6.26
C ILE A 19 2.41 -25.11 5.57
N VAL A 20 1.86 -24.50 4.53
CA VAL A 20 2.43 -23.37 3.83
C VAL A 20 1.53 -22.15 4.05
N MET A 21 2.11 -21.05 4.51
CA MET A 21 1.44 -19.77 4.64
C MET A 21 2.11 -18.73 3.75
N ARG A 22 1.31 -17.86 3.10
CA ARG A 22 1.80 -16.67 2.44
C ARG A 22 1.36 -15.44 3.21
N VAL A 23 2.35 -14.66 3.62
CA VAL A 23 2.18 -13.48 4.47
C VAL A 23 2.57 -12.25 3.68
N ASP A 24 1.72 -11.22 3.69
CA ASP A 24 2.00 -9.87 3.18
C ASP A 24 2.17 -8.93 4.37
N ARG A 25 3.30 -8.22 4.42
CA ARG A 25 3.59 -7.16 5.39
C ARG A 25 3.85 -5.86 4.63
N ARG A 26 2.92 -4.91 4.70
CA ARG A 26 3.09 -3.57 4.13
C ARG A 26 4.05 -2.76 4.98
N LEU A 27 4.92 -2.01 4.31
CA LEU A 27 5.88 -1.11 4.94
C LEU A 27 5.32 0.32 4.97
N THR A 28 5.60 1.05 6.05
CA THR A 28 5.40 2.50 6.10
C THR A 28 6.62 3.22 5.51
N PRO A 29 6.50 4.50 5.13
CA PRO A 29 7.61 5.25 4.53
C PRO A 29 8.87 5.34 5.39
N GLU A 30 8.73 5.23 6.71
CA GLU A 30 9.80 5.36 7.70
C GLU A 30 10.52 4.03 8.00
N GLU A 31 9.90 2.90 7.62
CA GLU A 31 10.44 1.57 7.91
C GLU A 31 11.56 1.18 6.94
N ASP A 32 12.55 0.47 7.45
CA ASP A 32 13.55 -0.25 6.66
C ASP A 32 13.07 -1.67 6.40
N GLY A 33 12.94 -2.04 5.13
CA GLY A 33 12.37 -3.33 4.74
C GLY A 33 13.20 -4.53 5.19
N LEU A 34 14.54 -4.42 5.25
CA LEU A 34 15.40 -5.50 5.71
C LEU A 34 15.31 -5.67 7.23
N ALA A 35 15.20 -4.57 7.98
CA ALA A 35 14.99 -4.63 9.42
C ALA A 35 13.65 -5.28 9.77
N VAL A 36 12.56 -4.89 9.09
CA VAL A 36 11.22 -5.48 9.28
C VAL A 36 11.20 -6.96 8.92
N GLU A 37 11.90 -7.38 7.86
CA GLU A 37 12.03 -8.80 7.51
C GLU A 37 12.76 -9.58 8.61
N ALA A 38 13.87 -9.05 9.14
CA ALA A 38 14.62 -9.68 10.22
C ALA A 38 13.77 -9.82 11.48
N GLU A 39 13.03 -8.78 11.87
CA GLU A 39 12.10 -8.83 13.00
C GLU A 39 11.00 -9.88 12.81
N LEU A 40 10.39 -9.94 11.64
CA LEU A 40 9.36 -10.92 11.31
C LEU A 40 9.90 -12.35 11.38
N SER A 41 11.09 -12.58 10.82
CA SER A 41 11.76 -13.88 10.86
C SER A 41 12.03 -14.31 12.31
N ALA A 42 12.57 -13.41 13.14
CA ALA A 42 12.83 -13.67 14.54
C ALA A 42 11.55 -14.00 15.33
N LEU A 43 10.45 -13.29 15.07
CA LEU A 43 9.14 -13.59 15.69
C LEU A 43 8.64 -14.98 15.32
N ILE A 44 8.79 -15.37 14.05
CA ILE A 44 8.37 -16.69 13.55
C ILE A 44 9.23 -17.80 14.20
N GLU A 45 10.54 -17.63 14.25
CA GLU A 45 11.44 -18.56 14.90
C GLU A 45 11.12 -18.70 16.40
N GLN A 46 10.85 -17.58 17.07
CA GLN A 46 10.48 -17.58 18.48
C GLN A 46 9.17 -18.33 18.75
N ALA A 47 8.21 -18.26 17.83
CA ALA A 47 6.90 -18.89 18.00
C ALA A 47 6.97 -20.43 18.08
N VAL A 48 8.04 -21.04 17.58
CA VAL A 48 8.23 -22.50 17.63
C VAL A 48 9.23 -22.96 18.69
N VAL A 49 9.81 -22.05 19.44
CA VAL A 49 10.70 -22.40 20.57
C VAL A 49 9.93 -23.27 21.57
N GLY A 50 10.47 -24.42 21.86
CA GLY A 50 9.85 -25.39 22.78
C GLY A 50 8.92 -26.43 22.15
N TRP A 51 8.67 -26.31 20.82
CA TRP A 51 7.87 -27.29 20.06
C TRP A 51 8.79 -28.27 19.34
N ALA A 52 9.01 -29.44 19.95
CA ALA A 52 9.87 -30.47 19.35
C ALA A 52 9.28 -31.00 18.03
N GLY A 53 10.13 -31.12 17.02
CA GLY A 53 9.77 -31.67 15.72
C GLY A 53 9.10 -30.68 14.75
N ILE A 54 9.01 -29.39 15.11
CA ILE A 54 8.59 -28.35 14.18
C ILE A 54 9.83 -27.71 13.54
N GLU A 55 9.89 -27.72 12.23
CA GLU A 55 10.88 -27.02 11.44
C GLU A 55 10.20 -25.89 10.66
N ILE A 56 10.83 -24.72 10.61
CA ILE A 56 10.32 -23.56 9.84
C ILE A 56 11.33 -23.16 8.79
N GLU A 57 10.83 -22.94 7.59
CA GLU A 57 11.54 -22.32 6.49
C GLU A 57 10.81 -21.02 6.10
N CYS A 58 11.50 -19.88 6.21
CA CYS A 58 11.03 -18.59 5.73
C CYS A 58 11.70 -18.25 4.40
N ARG A 59 10.90 -17.95 3.37
CA ARG A 59 11.41 -17.53 2.07
C ARG A 59 10.77 -16.21 1.64
N ARG A 60 11.60 -15.20 1.40
CA ARG A 60 11.16 -13.94 0.79
C ARG A 60 10.67 -14.19 -0.64
N ILE A 61 9.47 -13.70 -0.94
CA ILE A 61 8.91 -13.69 -2.29
C ILE A 61 9.28 -12.37 -2.97
N ILE A 62 9.06 -11.25 -2.26
CA ILE A 62 9.38 -9.90 -2.75
C ILE A 62 9.72 -9.01 -1.56
N LEU A 63 10.65 -8.10 -1.76
CA LEU A 63 10.87 -6.94 -0.90
C LEU A 63 10.68 -5.70 -1.76
N ALA A 64 9.65 -4.91 -1.45
CA ALA A 64 9.32 -3.68 -2.15
C ALA A 64 9.48 -2.49 -1.21
N GLU A 65 10.30 -1.52 -1.62
CA GLU A 65 10.46 -0.28 -0.89
C GLU A 65 9.13 0.49 -0.81
N PRO A 66 8.84 1.18 0.30
CA PRO A 66 7.65 2.02 0.41
C PRO A 66 7.76 3.27 -0.47
N LEU A 67 6.62 3.92 -0.74
CA LEU A 67 6.59 5.24 -1.35
C LEU A 67 7.09 6.27 -0.33
N ARG A 68 8.29 6.83 -0.52
CA ARG A 68 8.92 7.79 0.37
C ARG A 68 8.54 9.22 0.01
N THR A 69 8.35 10.06 1.01
CA THR A 69 8.20 11.51 0.82
C THR A 69 9.57 12.12 0.52
N LEU A 70 9.69 12.86 -0.57
CA LEU A 70 10.91 13.55 -0.99
C LEU A 70 10.74 15.07 -0.92
N PRO A 71 11.83 15.85 -0.78
CA PRO A 71 11.78 17.29 -0.94
C PRO A 71 11.12 17.69 -2.28
N GLY A 72 10.15 18.60 -2.23
CA GLY A 72 9.35 19.01 -3.39
C GLY A 72 7.99 18.29 -3.51
N THR A 73 7.75 17.24 -2.74
CA THR A 73 6.44 16.59 -2.66
C THR A 73 5.38 17.55 -2.11
N GLU A 74 5.74 18.44 -1.18
CA GLU A 74 4.86 19.44 -0.56
C GLU A 74 4.25 20.35 -1.62
N LYS A 75 5.07 20.78 -2.59
CA LYS A 75 4.63 21.64 -3.70
C LYS A 75 3.57 20.97 -4.59
N LEU A 76 3.73 19.67 -4.85
CA LEU A 76 2.73 18.90 -5.59
C LEU A 76 1.43 18.77 -4.78
N VAL A 77 1.55 18.51 -3.48
CA VAL A 77 0.39 18.43 -2.57
C VAL A 77 -0.37 19.75 -2.57
N GLU A 78 0.31 20.89 -2.39
CA GLU A 78 -0.30 22.22 -2.36
C GLU A 78 -1.08 22.53 -3.64
N ILE A 79 -0.51 22.24 -4.80
CA ILE A 79 -1.17 22.49 -6.09
C ILE A 79 -2.43 21.63 -6.25
N VAL A 80 -2.32 20.33 -5.92
CA VAL A 80 -3.47 19.42 -6.00
C VAL A 80 -4.55 19.82 -5.00
N GLN A 81 -4.18 20.14 -3.75
CA GLN A 81 -5.13 20.58 -2.72
C GLN A 81 -5.85 21.86 -3.11
N LYS A 82 -5.15 22.85 -3.69
CA LYS A 82 -5.74 24.07 -4.21
C LYS A 82 -6.86 23.76 -5.20
N HIS A 83 -6.56 22.99 -6.23
CA HIS A 83 -7.54 22.67 -7.26
C HIS A 83 -8.64 21.73 -6.77
N ALA A 84 -8.33 20.79 -5.88
CA ALA A 84 -9.32 19.94 -5.26
C ALA A 84 -10.32 20.74 -4.42
N THR A 85 -9.83 21.72 -3.66
CA THR A 85 -10.69 22.62 -2.87
C THR A 85 -11.62 23.43 -3.76
N GLU A 86 -11.09 23.97 -4.86
CA GLU A 86 -11.90 24.76 -5.83
C GLU A 86 -12.97 23.92 -6.53
N VAL A 87 -12.66 22.67 -6.88
CA VAL A 87 -13.55 21.78 -7.65
C VAL A 87 -14.56 21.05 -6.78
N MET A 88 -14.11 20.57 -5.61
CA MET A 88 -14.91 19.70 -4.75
C MET A 88 -15.45 20.38 -3.48
N GLY A 89 -15.01 21.61 -3.19
CA GLY A 89 -15.38 22.34 -1.98
C GLY A 89 -14.79 21.76 -0.70
N LEU A 90 -13.79 20.87 -0.81
CA LEU A 90 -13.08 20.28 0.34
C LEU A 90 -11.59 20.09 0.01
N THR A 91 -10.76 20.25 1.02
CA THR A 91 -9.32 20.02 0.90
C THR A 91 -9.00 18.58 1.31
N PRO A 92 -8.58 17.71 0.37
CA PRO A 92 -8.20 16.35 0.72
C PRO A 92 -6.94 16.36 1.60
N PRO A 93 -6.89 15.58 2.70
CA PRO A 93 -5.69 15.48 3.49
C PRO A 93 -4.59 14.72 2.72
N ALA A 94 -3.34 15.15 2.87
CA ALA A 94 -2.20 14.36 2.44
C ALA A 94 -1.91 13.30 3.50
N THR A 95 -2.15 12.04 3.18
CA THR A 95 -1.96 10.93 4.11
C THR A 95 -1.28 9.76 3.44
N ALA A 96 -0.62 8.92 4.23
CA ALA A 96 -0.15 7.62 3.75
C ALA A 96 -1.30 6.61 3.69
N VAL A 97 -1.28 5.78 2.66
CA VAL A 97 -2.24 4.68 2.50
C VAL A 97 -1.49 3.36 2.30
N PRO A 98 -1.99 2.23 2.82
CA PRO A 98 -1.31 0.94 2.75
C PRO A 98 -1.46 0.28 1.38
N LEU A 99 -1.20 1.03 0.31
CA LEU A 99 -1.32 0.56 -1.07
C LEU A 99 0.05 0.19 -1.65
N TYR A 100 0.08 -0.88 -2.44
CA TYR A 100 1.22 -1.19 -3.29
C TYR A 100 1.08 -0.41 -4.59
N THR A 101 2.10 0.37 -4.95
CA THR A 101 2.07 1.20 -6.15
C THR A 101 3.45 1.31 -6.79
N ASP A 102 3.49 1.41 -8.11
CA ASP A 102 4.71 1.66 -8.87
C ASP A 102 5.27 3.09 -8.70
N ALA A 103 4.52 3.99 -8.10
CA ALA A 103 5.00 5.33 -7.71
C ALA A 103 6.27 5.28 -6.86
N ARG A 104 6.48 4.23 -6.07
CA ARG A 104 7.72 3.96 -5.31
C ARG A 104 8.99 3.95 -6.18
N HIS A 105 8.88 3.55 -7.45
CA HIS A 105 10.03 3.55 -8.36
C HIS A 105 10.48 4.97 -8.72
N TYR A 106 9.55 5.91 -8.86
CA TYR A 106 9.87 7.32 -9.09
C TYR A 106 10.60 7.92 -7.90
N THR A 107 10.10 7.69 -6.68
CA THR A 107 10.76 8.20 -5.47
C THR A 107 12.11 7.55 -5.21
N ALA A 108 12.29 6.28 -5.55
CA ALA A 108 13.59 5.59 -5.50
C ALA A 108 14.63 6.23 -6.44
N HIS A 109 14.19 6.93 -7.50
CA HIS A 109 15.03 7.69 -8.42
C HIS A 109 15.08 9.19 -8.11
N GLY A 110 14.65 9.60 -6.93
CA GLY A 110 14.70 11.00 -6.51
C GLY A 110 13.62 11.91 -7.11
N ILE A 111 12.56 11.34 -7.69
CA ILE A 111 11.46 12.11 -8.30
C ILE A 111 10.34 12.28 -7.27
N PRO A 112 10.04 13.52 -6.82
CA PRO A 112 8.91 13.78 -5.93
C PRO A 112 7.60 13.28 -6.54
N THR A 113 6.86 12.47 -5.82
CA THR A 113 5.68 11.79 -6.35
C THR A 113 4.57 11.75 -5.30
N ILE A 114 3.34 11.97 -5.74
CA ILE A 114 2.12 11.78 -4.95
C ILE A 114 1.16 10.88 -5.70
N LEU A 115 0.22 10.30 -4.98
CA LEU A 115 -0.91 9.58 -5.54
C LEU A 115 -2.15 10.45 -5.44
N TYR A 116 -2.84 10.63 -6.54
CA TYR A 116 -4.12 11.31 -6.61
C TYR A 116 -4.98 10.68 -7.69
N GLY A 117 -6.27 10.53 -7.43
CA GLY A 117 -7.20 9.97 -8.42
C GLY A 117 -8.65 10.09 -7.97
N ALA A 118 -9.55 9.60 -8.81
CA ALA A 118 -10.96 9.45 -8.47
C ALA A 118 -11.09 8.32 -7.44
N GLY A 119 -11.75 8.62 -6.35
CA GLY A 119 -12.00 7.61 -5.34
C GLY A 119 -12.93 8.12 -4.27
N PRO A 120 -13.52 7.21 -3.51
CA PRO A 120 -14.35 7.55 -2.38
C PRO A 120 -13.52 8.21 -1.29
N ARG A 121 -14.18 8.87 -0.36
CA ARG A 121 -13.56 9.56 0.77
C ARG A 121 -12.89 8.64 1.78
N SER A 122 -13.26 7.36 1.76
CA SER A 122 -12.64 6.33 2.58
C SER A 122 -12.35 5.08 1.75
N ILE A 123 -11.31 4.33 2.14
CA ILE A 123 -10.95 3.05 1.52
C ILE A 123 -12.10 2.05 1.65
N LEU A 124 -12.88 2.12 2.73
CA LEU A 124 -14.00 1.22 2.96
C LEU A 124 -15.16 1.47 1.99
N ASP A 125 -15.41 2.73 1.63
CA ASP A 125 -16.49 3.08 0.68
C ASP A 125 -16.20 2.61 -0.74
N ALA A 126 -14.93 2.34 -1.07
CA ALA A 126 -14.54 1.80 -2.36
C ALA A 126 -14.92 0.33 -2.54
N ASN A 127 -15.13 -0.39 -1.46
CA ASN A 127 -15.25 -1.85 -1.46
C ASN A 127 -14.14 -2.54 -2.26
N ALA A 128 -12.92 -2.01 -2.16
CA ALA A 128 -11.78 -2.49 -2.95
C ALA A 128 -11.58 -3.99 -2.77
N HIS A 129 -11.43 -4.70 -3.89
CA HIS A 129 -11.32 -6.16 -4.00
C HIS A 129 -12.61 -6.93 -3.65
N ALA A 130 -13.75 -6.24 -3.53
CA ALA A 130 -15.06 -6.87 -3.39
C ALA A 130 -15.82 -6.90 -4.72
N ALA A 131 -16.92 -7.67 -4.77
CA ALA A 131 -17.70 -7.85 -6.01
C ALA A 131 -18.40 -6.56 -6.48
N ASP A 132 -18.63 -5.61 -5.59
CA ASP A 132 -19.27 -4.33 -5.82
C ASP A 132 -18.29 -3.15 -5.74
N GLU A 133 -17.01 -3.38 -5.96
CA GLU A 133 -16.00 -2.32 -6.08
C GLU A 133 -16.42 -1.31 -7.13
N HIS A 134 -16.45 -0.04 -6.76
CA HIS A 134 -16.95 1.02 -7.64
C HIS A 134 -16.31 2.38 -7.38
N VAL A 135 -16.48 3.27 -8.34
CA VAL A 135 -16.17 4.70 -8.21
C VAL A 135 -17.36 5.52 -8.71
N GLN A 136 -17.65 6.62 -8.03
CA GLN A 136 -18.71 7.53 -8.45
C GLN A 136 -18.29 8.30 -9.71
N ILE A 137 -19.20 8.41 -10.70
CA ILE A 137 -18.92 9.17 -11.94
C ILE A 137 -18.65 10.64 -11.63
N SER A 138 -19.30 11.22 -10.63
CA SER A 138 -19.03 12.59 -10.17
C SER A 138 -17.59 12.76 -9.71
N ASP A 139 -17.06 11.77 -8.92
CA ASP A 139 -15.70 11.82 -8.40
C ASP A 139 -14.67 11.66 -9.52
N LEU A 140 -14.96 10.80 -10.50
CA LEU A 140 -14.12 10.67 -11.70
C LEU A 140 -14.03 12.00 -12.47
N LYS A 141 -15.15 12.69 -12.68
CA LYS A 141 -15.16 13.99 -13.35
C LYS A 141 -14.42 15.07 -12.56
N ALA A 142 -14.64 15.12 -11.24
CA ALA A 142 -13.95 16.05 -10.37
C ALA A 142 -12.43 15.82 -10.37
N ALA A 143 -11.99 14.58 -10.21
CA ALA A 143 -10.57 14.23 -10.26
C ALA A 143 -9.93 14.57 -11.60
N THR A 144 -10.62 14.33 -12.72
CA THR A 144 -10.14 14.71 -14.07
C THR A 144 -9.90 16.21 -14.16
N THR A 145 -10.82 17.03 -13.66
CA THR A 145 -10.69 18.49 -13.65
C THR A 145 -9.53 18.96 -12.77
N VAL A 146 -9.36 18.36 -11.60
CA VAL A 146 -8.23 18.65 -10.69
C VAL A 146 -6.90 18.32 -11.34
N ILE A 147 -6.78 17.15 -11.95
CA ILE A 147 -5.55 16.72 -12.65
C ILE A 147 -5.24 17.67 -13.83
N GLU A 148 -6.23 18.01 -14.64
CA GLU A 148 -6.05 18.94 -15.76
C GLU A 148 -5.50 20.30 -15.29
N ARG A 149 -6.10 20.89 -14.24
CA ARG A 149 -5.64 22.17 -13.68
C ARG A 149 -4.25 22.07 -13.08
N THR A 150 -3.96 20.98 -12.34
CA THR A 150 -2.65 20.72 -11.78
C THR A 150 -1.58 20.64 -12.86
N LEU A 151 -1.83 19.90 -13.94
CA LEU A 151 -0.89 19.80 -15.07
C LEU A 151 -0.67 21.15 -15.76
N ARG A 152 -1.71 21.96 -15.93
CA ARG A 152 -1.57 23.32 -16.47
C ARG A 152 -0.65 24.17 -15.61
N ASP A 153 -0.88 24.23 -14.30
CA ASP A 153 -0.03 24.99 -13.38
C ASP A 153 1.44 24.51 -13.41
N LEU A 154 1.68 23.20 -13.47
CA LEU A 154 3.03 22.63 -13.51
C LEU A 154 3.77 22.85 -14.83
N LEU A 155 3.05 22.89 -15.96
CA LEU A 155 3.65 23.03 -17.30
C LEU A 155 3.80 24.48 -17.75
N THR A 156 3.14 25.43 -17.07
CA THR A 156 3.19 26.86 -17.38
C THR A 156 3.95 27.71 -16.35
N ALA A 157 4.50 27.07 -15.31
CA ALA A 157 5.26 27.71 -14.24
C ALA A 157 6.71 28.04 -14.61
#